data_d623ecba52ffd94d4b0106c9ee4f23d4
#
_entry.id   d623ecba52ffd94d4b0106c9ee4f23d4
#
_cell.length_a   1.000
_cell.length_b   1.000
_cell.length_c   1.000
_cell.angle_alpha   90.00
_cell.angle_beta   90.00
_cell.angle_gamma   90.00
#
_symmetry.space_group_name_H-M   'P 1'
#
loop_
_entity.id
_entity.type
_entity.pdbx_description
1 polymer ?
#
loop_
_entity_poly.entity_id
_entity_poly.type
_entity_poly.pdbx_seq_one_letter_code
_entity_poly.pdbx_strand_id
1 'polypeptide(L)'
;IVDYYNSRYGSSITPENVMVFAGGRPGIYTVMAFLKEHIKVRIGNIEWPAYLDILTQTNTEYDIVPFTKENNFHPSNSEYFNREGVSEGTGLLPVISNPQNPSGQTRSGEELRELIEIAEKPGNGILLDEAYEMFHTPSVSGIEFVQDLDNSNVFLAGACTKGLQSPGIRIGWIIASKTNIETMANYSSFGMGGVSHPSQ
;
A
#
# COMPACT_ATOMS: atom_id res chain seq x y z
N ILE A 1 -12.25 -3.68 11.13
CA ILE A 1 -11.57 -3.04 9.98
C ILE A 1 -12.64 -2.61 8.98
N VAL A 2 -13.44 -3.53 8.47
CA VAL A 2 -14.49 -3.23 7.44
C VAL A 2 -15.39 -2.10 7.88
N ASP A 3 -15.99 -2.18 9.07
CA ASP A 3 -16.91 -1.15 9.59
C ASP A 3 -16.21 0.21 9.74
N TYR A 4 -14.93 0.21 10.15
CA TYR A 4 -14.14 1.43 10.26
C TYR A 4 -13.98 2.13 8.90
N TYR A 5 -13.50 1.42 7.89
CA TYR A 5 -13.27 2.01 6.57
C TYR A 5 -14.57 2.41 5.89
N ASN A 6 -15.61 1.58 5.95
CA ASN A 6 -16.90 1.91 5.35
C ASN A 6 -17.57 3.12 6.01
N SER A 7 -17.53 3.23 7.34
CA SER A 7 -18.10 4.37 8.05
C SER A 7 -17.25 5.63 7.93
N ARG A 8 -15.93 5.50 7.88
CA ARG A 8 -15.02 6.65 7.90
C ARG A 8 -14.81 7.27 6.53
N TYR A 9 -14.70 6.45 5.49
CA TYR A 9 -14.32 6.86 4.14
C TYR A 9 -15.41 6.61 3.09
N GLY A 10 -16.57 6.11 3.51
CA GLY A 10 -17.68 5.84 2.61
C GLY A 10 -17.44 4.69 1.63
N SER A 11 -16.47 3.83 1.93
CA SER A 11 -16.20 2.64 1.10
C SER A 11 -17.29 1.58 1.25
N SER A 12 -17.24 0.56 0.40
CA SER A 12 -18.17 -0.59 0.42
C SER A 12 -17.41 -1.92 0.46
N ILE A 13 -16.24 -1.94 1.13
CA ILE A 13 -15.46 -3.16 1.27
C ILE A 13 -16.16 -4.19 2.15
N THR A 14 -15.82 -5.45 1.92
CA THR A 14 -16.34 -6.61 2.65
C THR A 14 -15.18 -7.36 3.31
N PRO A 15 -15.43 -8.34 4.20
CA PRO A 15 -14.36 -9.15 4.80
C PRO A 15 -13.45 -9.82 3.77
N GLU A 16 -13.97 -10.14 2.59
CA GLU A 16 -13.21 -10.76 1.50
C GLU A 16 -12.19 -9.81 0.86
N ASN A 17 -12.32 -8.50 1.11
CA ASN A 17 -11.34 -7.49 0.69
C ASN A 17 -10.23 -7.26 1.70
N VAL A 18 -10.22 -7.95 2.84
CA VAL A 18 -9.29 -7.66 3.94
C VAL A 18 -8.53 -8.92 4.35
N MET A 19 -7.21 -8.81 4.41
CA MET A 19 -6.36 -9.83 5.03
C MET A 19 -5.62 -9.24 6.23
N VAL A 20 -5.69 -9.93 7.38
CA VAL A 20 -5.04 -9.52 8.62
C VAL A 20 -3.69 -10.20 8.78
N PHE A 21 -2.69 -9.45 9.26
CA PHE A 21 -1.31 -9.88 9.46
C PHE A 21 -0.81 -9.56 10.87
N ALA A 22 0.28 -10.21 11.28
CA ALA A 22 0.98 -9.92 12.55
C ALA A 22 1.74 -8.58 12.51
N GLY A 23 1.04 -7.48 12.19
CA GLY A 23 1.55 -6.13 11.97
C GLY A 23 1.56 -5.75 10.49
N GLY A 24 1.78 -4.45 10.17
CA GLY A 24 1.75 -3.95 8.79
C GLY A 24 2.88 -4.50 7.90
N ARG A 25 4.11 -4.65 8.46
CA ARG A 25 5.27 -5.12 7.69
C ARG A 25 5.07 -6.47 6.99
N PRO A 26 4.53 -7.53 7.63
CA PRO A 26 4.24 -8.78 6.95
C PRO A 26 3.26 -8.64 5.78
N GLY A 27 2.26 -7.77 5.90
CA GLY A 27 1.33 -7.48 4.80
C GLY A 27 2.04 -6.85 3.60
N ILE A 28 2.82 -5.79 3.85
CA ILE A 28 3.62 -5.11 2.82
C ILE A 28 4.60 -6.09 2.16
N TYR A 29 5.30 -6.90 2.96
CA TYR A 29 6.20 -7.96 2.46
C TYR A 29 5.44 -8.92 1.54
N THR A 30 4.27 -9.39 1.96
CA THR A 30 3.48 -10.35 1.19
C THR A 30 3.07 -9.78 -0.17
N VAL A 31 2.60 -8.51 -0.22
CA VAL A 31 2.24 -7.86 -1.50
C VAL A 31 3.43 -7.82 -2.45
N MET A 32 4.60 -7.36 -1.99
CA MET A 32 5.80 -7.29 -2.83
C MET A 32 6.26 -8.68 -3.28
N ALA A 33 6.24 -9.67 -2.38
CA ALA A 33 6.75 -11.00 -2.63
C ALA A 33 5.89 -11.80 -3.62
N PHE A 34 4.55 -11.74 -3.53
CA PHE A 34 3.70 -12.52 -4.43
C PHE A 34 3.60 -11.89 -5.83
N LEU A 35 3.80 -10.57 -5.96
CA LEU A 35 3.76 -9.86 -7.24
C LEU A 35 5.11 -9.79 -7.95
N LYS A 36 6.23 -10.09 -7.31
CA LYS A 36 7.60 -9.78 -7.74
C LYS A 36 7.94 -10.13 -9.20
N GLU A 37 7.39 -11.22 -9.72
CA GLU A 37 7.65 -11.68 -11.10
C GLU A 37 6.82 -10.90 -12.15
N HIS A 38 5.87 -10.10 -11.73
CA HIS A 38 4.89 -9.45 -12.59
C HIS A 38 4.94 -7.92 -12.55
N ILE A 39 5.74 -7.37 -11.64
CA ILE A 39 5.78 -5.92 -11.40
C ILE A 39 7.21 -5.37 -11.42
N LYS A 40 7.27 -4.07 -11.70
CA LYS A 40 8.39 -3.21 -11.35
C LYS A 40 7.93 -2.18 -10.32
N VAL A 41 8.64 -2.08 -9.20
CA VAL A 41 8.28 -1.14 -8.13
C VAL A 41 8.86 0.24 -8.40
N ARG A 42 8.12 1.29 -8.08
CA ARG A 42 8.59 2.68 -8.00
C ARG A 42 8.57 3.12 -6.54
N ILE A 43 9.71 3.53 -6.02
CA ILE A 43 9.85 3.93 -4.61
C ILE A 43 10.68 5.20 -4.46
N GLY A 44 10.28 6.08 -3.55
CA GLY A 44 11.02 7.28 -3.24
C GLY A 44 12.39 6.99 -2.60
N ASN A 45 13.39 7.82 -2.87
CA ASN A 45 14.68 7.72 -2.19
C ASN A 45 14.63 8.18 -0.72
N ILE A 46 13.55 8.84 -0.31
CA ILE A 46 13.28 9.23 1.09
C ILE A 46 11.98 8.55 1.51
N GLU A 47 12.08 7.31 1.94
CA GLU A 47 10.96 6.49 2.40
C GLU A 47 11.38 5.66 3.61
N TRP A 48 10.44 4.96 4.23
CA TRP A 48 10.75 4.03 5.30
C TRP A 48 11.76 2.96 4.84
N PRO A 49 12.96 2.88 5.48
CA PRO A 49 14.05 2.03 4.96
C PRO A 49 13.68 0.56 4.76
N ALA A 50 12.74 0.04 5.52
CA ALA A 50 12.35 -1.36 5.42
C ALA A 50 11.73 -1.75 4.05
N TYR A 51 11.26 -0.79 3.25
CA TYR A 51 10.82 -1.12 1.89
C TYR A 51 11.97 -1.61 1.02
N LEU A 52 13.13 -0.94 1.09
CA LEU A 52 14.32 -1.35 0.34
C LEU A 52 14.85 -2.71 0.83
N ASP A 53 14.78 -2.96 2.15
CA ASP A 53 15.13 -4.27 2.71
C ASP A 53 14.22 -5.37 2.16
N ILE A 54 12.90 -5.12 2.09
CA ILE A 54 11.92 -6.06 1.54
C ILE A 54 12.20 -6.30 0.05
N LEU A 55 12.38 -5.24 -0.75
CA LEU A 55 12.65 -5.35 -2.18
C LEU A 55 13.92 -6.16 -2.45
N THR A 56 14.96 -5.94 -1.65
CA THR A 56 16.20 -6.71 -1.73
C THR A 56 16.00 -8.18 -1.37
N GLN A 57 15.30 -8.46 -0.26
CA GLN A 57 15.05 -9.84 0.20
C GLN A 57 14.15 -10.63 -0.75
N THR A 58 13.17 -9.98 -1.35
CA THR A 58 12.26 -10.60 -2.32
C THR A 58 12.85 -10.69 -3.71
N ASN A 59 13.97 -10.02 -3.99
CA ASN A 59 14.56 -9.85 -5.31
C ASN A 59 13.55 -9.21 -6.30
N THR A 60 12.79 -8.23 -5.82
CA THR A 60 11.81 -7.49 -6.63
C THR A 60 12.51 -6.36 -7.38
N GLU A 61 12.25 -6.22 -8.68
CA GLU A 61 12.80 -5.14 -9.50
C GLU A 61 12.20 -3.78 -9.10
N TYR A 62 13.06 -2.76 -8.94
CA TYR A 62 12.59 -1.41 -8.59
C TYR A 62 13.44 -0.30 -9.19
N ASP A 63 12.84 0.88 -9.33
CA ASP A 63 13.50 2.14 -9.63
C ASP A 63 13.22 3.17 -8.54
N ILE A 64 14.16 4.09 -8.37
CA ILE A 64 14.04 5.18 -7.41
C ILE A 64 13.35 6.38 -8.04
N VAL A 65 12.34 6.91 -7.34
CA VAL A 65 11.72 8.21 -7.63
C VAL A 65 12.44 9.27 -6.78
N PRO A 66 13.06 10.29 -7.39
CA PRO A 66 13.87 11.23 -6.64
C PRO A 66 13.02 12.24 -5.86
N PHE A 67 13.30 12.35 -4.56
CA PHE A 67 12.86 13.46 -3.72
C PHE A 67 13.97 14.51 -3.73
N THR A 68 13.70 15.66 -4.29
CA THR A 68 14.68 16.74 -4.48
C THR A 68 14.16 18.07 -3.95
N LYS A 69 15.03 19.06 -3.87
CA LYS A 69 14.62 20.43 -3.52
C LYS A 69 13.69 21.03 -4.56
N GLU A 70 13.90 20.69 -5.83
CA GLU A 70 13.15 21.20 -6.97
C GLU A 70 11.68 20.75 -6.93
N ASN A 71 11.41 19.52 -6.45
CA ASN A 71 10.05 19.01 -6.23
C ASN A 71 9.58 19.13 -4.77
N ASN A 72 10.26 19.99 -3.96
CA ASN A 72 9.96 20.18 -2.54
C ASN A 72 9.91 18.88 -1.73
N PHE A 73 10.73 17.89 -2.10
CA PHE A 73 10.70 16.54 -1.52
C PHE A 73 9.33 15.86 -1.59
N HIS A 74 8.55 16.20 -2.62
CA HIS A 74 7.20 15.68 -2.87
C HIS A 74 7.03 15.41 -4.38
N PRO A 75 7.52 14.28 -4.87
CA PRO A 75 7.37 13.92 -6.29
C PRO A 75 5.91 13.90 -6.70
N SER A 76 5.64 14.35 -7.92
CA SER A 76 4.30 14.31 -8.50
C SER A 76 3.81 12.87 -8.72
N ASN A 77 2.50 12.68 -8.80
CA ASN A 77 1.91 11.38 -9.10
C ASN A 77 2.45 10.80 -10.42
N SER A 78 2.65 11.65 -11.45
CA SER A 78 3.17 11.23 -12.75
C SER A 78 4.61 10.71 -12.69
N GLU A 79 5.47 11.18 -11.77
CA GLU A 79 6.82 10.67 -11.60
C GLU A 79 6.81 9.21 -11.09
N TYR A 80 5.87 8.87 -10.21
CA TYR A 80 5.69 7.50 -9.73
C TYR A 80 5.17 6.56 -10.82
N PHE A 81 4.35 7.05 -11.75
CA PHE A 81 3.77 6.25 -12.83
C PHE A 81 4.50 6.39 -14.16
N ASN A 82 5.71 6.95 -14.17
CA ASN A 82 6.55 6.95 -15.36
C ASN A 82 6.92 5.51 -15.76
N ARG A 83 6.58 5.11 -16.99
CA ARG A 83 6.83 3.76 -17.51
C ARG A 83 8.18 3.61 -18.23
N GLU A 84 9.04 4.62 -18.18
CA GLU A 84 10.39 4.50 -18.74
C GLU A 84 11.14 3.34 -18.07
N GLY A 85 11.74 2.46 -18.87
CA GLY A 85 12.44 1.27 -18.40
C GLY A 85 11.55 0.16 -17.85
N VAL A 86 10.22 0.21 -18.08
CA VAL A 86 9.29 -0.88 -17.72
C VAL A 86 9.02 -1.72 -18.96
N SER A 87 9.30 -3.02 -18.88
CA SER A 87 9.09 -3.96 -19.99
C SER A 87 7.61 -4.11 -20.34
N GLU A 88 7.32 -4.45 -21.59
CA GLU A 88 5.96 -4.77 -22.01
C GLU A 88 5.41 -5.96 -21.21
N GLY A 89 4.17 -5.87 -20.77
CA GLY A 89 3.52 -6.88 -19.93
C GLY A 89 3.86 -6.81 -18.44
N THR A 90 4.87 -6.00 -18.03
CA THR A 90 5.19 -5.80 -16.62
C THR A 90 4.28 -4.73 -16.02
N GLY A 91 3.65 -5.03 -14.89
CA GLY A 91 2.89 -4.07 -14.09
C GLY A 91 3.78 -3.04 -13.41
N LEU A 92 3.27 -1.84 -13.18
CA LEU A 92 3.95 -0.80 -12.42
C LEU A 92 3.28 -0.64 -11.07
N LEU A 93 4.08 -0.75 -9.98
CA LEU A 93 3.59 -0.65 -8.60
C LEU A 93 4.37 0.41 -7.80
N PRO A 94 3.93 1.67 -7.77
CA PRO A 94 4.39 2.60 -6.75
C PRO A 94 4.16 2.07 -5.34
N VAL A 95 5.15 2.29 -4.45
CA VAL A 95 5.06 2.04 -3.01
C VAL A 95 5.24 3.38 -2.32
N ILE A 96 4.20 3.87 -1.69
CA ILE A 96 4.12 5.20 -1.12
C ILE A 96 3.54 5.12 0.28
N SER A 97 4.19 5.71 1.29
CA SER A 97 3.56 5.95 2.58
C SER A 97 2.73 7.23 2.55
N ASN A 98 1.50 7.19 3.07
CA ASN A 98 0.62 8.36 3.13
C ASN A 98 -0.21 8.38 4.41
N PRO A 99 0.07 9.25 5.38
CA PRO A 99 1.16 10.26 5.43
C PRO A 99 2.56 9.67 5.28
N GLN A 100 3.45 10.41 4.62
CA GLN A 100 4.78 9.98 4.24
C GLN A 100 5.73 9.91 5.45
N ASN A 101 6.45 8.81 5.59
CA ASN A 101 7.51 8.62 6.56
C ASN A 101 8.88 8.68 5.84
N PRO A 102 9.79 9.66 6.14
CA PRO A 102 9.82 10.45 7.39
C PRO A 102 9.33 11.89 7.27
N SER A 103 8.93 12.40 6.09
CA SER A 103 8.70 13.85 5.90
C SER A 103 7.43 14.37 6.56
N GLY A 104 6.43 13.51 6.75
CA GLY A 104 5.09 13.90 7.21
C GLY A 104 4.21 14.53 6.13
N GLN A 105 4.70 14.67 4.91
CA GLN A 105 3.88 15.16 3.81
C GLN A 105 2.74 14.18 3.53
N THR A 106 1.59 14.74 3.15
CA THR A 106 0.37 13.95 2.99
C THR A 106 -0.32 14.32 1.69
N ARG A 107 -0.54 13.33 0.83
CA ARG A 107 -1.45 13.47 -0.31
C ARG A 107 -2.88 13.39 0.20
N SER A 108 -3.71 14.34 -0.21
CA SER A 108 -5.11 14.42 0.19
C SER A 108 -5.96 15.09 -0.89
N GLY A 109 -7.29 15.00 -0.77
CA GLY A 109 -8.20 15.63 -1.71
C GLY A 109 -7.92 15.23 -3.16
N GLU A 110 -7.80 16.22 -4.06
CA GLU A 110 -7.63 15.98 -5.49
C GLU A 110 -6.31 15.28 -5.86
N GLU A 111 -5.23 15.58 -5.13
CA GLU A 111 -3.94 14.91 -5.37
C GLU A 111 -4.01 13.41 -5.09
N LEU A 112 -4.66 13.02 -3.99
CA LEU A 112 -4.84 11.59 -3.64
C LEU A 112 -5.83 10.92 -4.61
N ARG A 113 -6.89 11.61 -5.02
CA ARG A 113 -7.83 11.16 -6.04
C ARG A 113 -7.09 10.82 -7.34
N GLU A 114 -6.31 11.78 -7.87
CA GLU A 114 -5.53 11.58 -9.11
C GLU A 114 -4.58 10.38 -8.98
N LEU A 115 -3.90 10.23 -7.83
CA LEU A 115 -3.01 9.11 -7.57
C LEU A 115 -3.72 7.77 -7.72
N ILE A 116 -4.91 7.63 -7.13
CA ILE A 116 -5.71 6.41 -7.19
C ILE A 116 -6.25 6.19 -8.62
N GLU A 117 -6.77 7.21 -9.27
CA GLU A 117 -7.25 7.12 -10.66
C GLU A 117 -6.17 6.66 -11.64
N ILE A 118 -4.91 7.06 -11.42
CA ILE A 118 -3.79 6.57 -12.23
C ILE A 118 -3.48 5.10 -11.87
N ALA A 119 -3.55 4.75 -10.59
CA ALA A 119 -3.28 3.38 -10.13
C ALA A 119 -4.31 2.36 -10.64
N GLU A 120 -5.56 2.77 -10.85
CA GLU A 120 -6.63 1.91 -11.38
C GLU A 120 -6.53 1.67 -12.90
N LYS A 121 -5.63 2.39 -13.62
CA LYS A 121 -5.46 2.19 -15.06
C LYS A 121 -4.80 0.82 -15.35
N PRO A 122 -5.15 0.19 -16.49
CA PRO A 122 -4.57 -1.10 -16.88
C PRO A 122 -3.02 -1.07 -16.87
N GLY A 123 -2.42 -2.11 -16.29
CA GLY A 123 -0.97 -2.23 -16.13
C GLY A 123 -0.36 -1.42 -15.00
N ASN A 124 -1.16 -0.67 -14.26
CA ASN A 124 -0.76 0.02 -13.04
C ASN A 124 -1.34 -0.68 -11.80
N GLY A 125 -0.81 -0.33 -10.65
CA GLY A 125 -1.29 -0.63 -9.32
C GLY A 125 -0.65 0.33 -8.33
N ILE A 126 -0.92 0.19 -7.06
CA ILE A 126 -0.28 0.94 -5.98
C ILE A 126 -0.29 0.14 -4.68
N LEU A 127 0.79 0.22 -3.93
CA LEU A 127 0.80 -0.13 -2.50
C LEU A 127 0.90 1.16 -1.70
N LEU A 128 -0.21 1.57 -1.10
CA LEU A 128 -0.30 2.75 -0.26
C LEU A 128 -0.22 2.32 1.21
N ASP A 129 0.89 2.68 1.88
CA ASP A 129 1.08 2.40 3.30
C ASP A 129 0.45 3.53 4.12
N GLU A 130 -0.68 3.23 4.72
CA GLU A 130 -1.50 4.14 5.51
C GLU A 130 -1.33 3.94 7.03
N ALA A 131 -0.16 3.44 7.46
CA ALA A 131 0.10 3.24 8.90
C ALA A 131 -0.07 4.52 9.73
N TYR A 132 0.01 5.69 9.11
CA TYR A 132 -0.13 7.01 9.74
C TYR A 132 -1.42 7.75 9.35
N GLU A 133 -2.42 7.10 8.75
CA GLU A 133 -3.65 7.74 8.26
C GLU A 133 -4.35 8.62 9.30
N MET A 134 -4.34 8.18 10.57
CA MET A 134 -4.99 8.87 11.70
C MET A 134 -4.22 10.11 12.19
N PHE A 135 -3.02 10.38 11.68
CA PHE A 135 -2.22 11.55 12.08
C PHE A 135 -2.52 12.79 11.23
N HIS A 136 -3.27 12.64 10.16
CA HIS A 136 -3.82 13.77 9.40
C HIS A 136 -5.23 14.12 9.92
N THR A 137 -5.62 15.38 9.86
CA THR A 137 -6.96 15.84 10.29
C THR A 137 -7.65 16.62 9.18
N PRO A 138 -8.77 16.11 8.62
CA PRO A 138 -9.35 14.77 8.86
C PRO A 138 -8.42 13.65 8.40
N SER A 139 -8.58 12.43 8.93
CA SER A 139 -7.80 11.28 8.46
C SER A 139 -8.04 11.02 6.97
N VAL A 140 -7.02 10.54 6.26
CA VAL A 140 -7.05 10.35 4.80
C VAL A 140 -6.76 8.89 4.45
N SER A 141 -7.47 8.35 3.47
CA SER A 141 -7.20 7.03 2.90
C SER A 141 -7.50 7.01 1.41
N GLY A 142 -6.68 6.31 0.65
CA GLY A 142 -6.90 6.11 -0.78
C GLY A 142 -8.21 5.39 -1.09
N ILE A 143 -8.74 4.60 -0.14
CA ILE A 143 -10.01 3.87 -0.34
C ILE A 143 -11.19 4.80 -0.67
N GLU A 144 -11.16 6.04 -0.19
CA GLU A 144 -12.19 7.05 -0.47
C GLU A 144 -12.35 7.32 -1.97
N PHE A 145 -11.30 7.12 -2.75
CA PHE A 145 -11.25 7.47 -4.17
C PHE A 145 -11.23 6.24 -5.09
N VAL A 146 -11.13 5.04 -4.55
CA VAL A 146 -11.17 3.79 -5.34
C VAL A 146 -12.55 3.62 -5.96
N GLN A 147 -12.60 3.49 -7.30
CA GLN A 147 -13.85 3.33 -8.04
C GLN A 147 -14.29 1.87 -8.12
N ASP A 148 -13.35 0.96 -8.36
CA ASP A 148 -13.60 -0.49 -8.48
C ASP A 148 -12.44 -1.29 -7.90
N LEU A 149 -12.48 -1.51 -6.58
CA LEU A 149 -11.42 -2.24 -5.89
C LEU A 149 -11.23 -3.66 -6.44
N ASP A 150 -12.33 -4.34 -6.78
CA ASP A 150 -12.28 -5.74 -7.20
C ASP A 150 -11.69 -5.94 -8.60
N ASN A 151 -11.64 -4.89 -9.42
CA ASN A 151 -11.00 -4.89 -10.74
C ASN A 151 -9.71 -4.03 -10.78
N SER A 152 -9.15 -3.67 -9.64
CA SER A 152 -7.93 -2.87 -9.52
C SER A 152 -6.79 -3.61 -8.85
N ASN A 153 -5.57 -3.07 -8.99
CA ASN A 153 -4.37 -3.48 -8.26
C ASN A 153 -4.01 -2.45 -7.19
N VAL A 154 -5.02 -1.93 -6.48
CA VAL A 154 -4.84 -1.05 -5.32
C VAL A 154 -4.71 -1.91 -4.07
N PHE A 155 -3.63 -1.68 -3.32
CA PHE A 155 -3.34 -2.32 -2.04
C PHE A 155 -3.18 -1.24 -0.98
N LEU A 156 -3.97 -1.29 0.07
CA LEU A 156 -3.90 -0.34 1.18
C LEU A 156 -3.42 -1.09 2.42
N ALA A 157 -2.30 -0.68 2.97
CA ALA A 157 -1.70 -1.29 4.16
C ALA A 157 -2.02 -0.44 5.39
N GLY A 158 -2.64 -1.04 6.39
CA GLY A 158 -2.91 -0.39 7.67
C GLY A 158 -2.36 -1.16 8.86
N ALA A 159 -2.28 -0.52 10.03
CA ALA A 159 -1.81 -1.18 11.26
C ALA A 159 -2.27 -0.48 12.53
N CYS A 160 -2.53 -1.26 13.58
CA CYS A 160 -2.81 -0.75 14.93
C CYS A 160 -1.60 -0.05 15.59
N THR A 161 -0.41 -0.25 15.03
CA THR A 161 0.88 0.14 15.62
C THR A 161 0.95 1.62 15.95
N LYS A 162 0.48 2.49 15.07
CA LYS A 162 0.65 3.95 15.12
C LYS A 162 -0.61 4.65 15.61
N GLY A 163 -1.65 4.70 14.77
CA GLY A 163 -2.88 5.43 15.07
C GLY A 163 -3.58 4.95 16.34
N LEU A 164 -3.56 3.65 16.63
CA LEU A 164 -4.11 3.07 17.85
C LEU A 164 -3.08 2.87 18.98
N GLN A 165 -1.85 3.39 18.82
CA GLN A 165 -0.77 3.33 19.81
C GLN A 165 -0.53 1.91 20.38
N SER A 166 -0.75 0.88 19.58
CA SER A 166 -0.77 -0.52 20.02
C SER A 166 0.25 -1.39 19.29
N PRO A 167 1.57 -1.07 19.37
CA PRO A 167 2.59 -1.81 18.62
C PRO A 167 2.75 -3.26 19.10
N GLY A 168 2.45 -3.55 20.36
CA GLY A 168 2.59 -4.88 20.97
C GLY A 168 1.48 -5.86 20.56
N ILE A 169 0.32 -5.38 20.13
CA ILE A 169 -0.81 -6.25 19.70
C ILE A 169 -0.46 -7.02 18.43
N ARG A 170 0.43 -6.49 17.60
CA ARG A 170 0.85 -7.14 16.35
C ARG A 170 -0.30 -7.37 15.37
N ILE A 171 -1.11 -6.35 15.11
CA ILE A 171 -2.18 -6.36 14.11
C ILE A 171 -1.87 -5.32 13.03
N GLY A 172 -1.92 -5.76 11.78
CA GLY A 172 -1.95 -4.96 10.57
C GLY A 172 -2.84 -5.66 9.54
N TRP A 173 -3.10 -4.99 8.45
CA TRP A 173 -3.97 -5.52 7.39
C TRP A 173 -3.58 -4.98 6.03
N ILE A 174 -4.01 -5.71 5.00
CA ILE A 174 -4.06 -5.24 3.62
C ILE A 174 -5.53 -5.24 3.19
N ILE A 175 -5.93 -4.16 2.52
CA ILE A 175 -7.20 -4.05 1.80
C ILE A 175 -6.87 -4.09 0.31
N ALA A 176 -7.51 -4.98 -0.44
CA ALA A 176 -7.32 -5.13 -1.87
C ALA A 176 -8.52 -5.84 -2.53
N SER A 177 -8.46 -6.09 -3.84
CA SER A 177 -9.45 -6.89 -4.52
C SER A 177 -9.57 -8.29 -3.91
N LYS A 178 -10.76 -8.88 -3.96
CA LYS A 178 -11.01 -10.24 -3.44
C LYS A 178 -10.05 -11.27 -4.03
N THR A 179 -9.79 -11.19 -5.33
CA THR A 179 -8.85 -12.06 -6.02
C THR A 179 -7.42 -11.92 -5.48
N ASN A 180 -6.97 -10.69 -5.24
CA ASN A 180 -5.65 -10.44 -4.65
C ASN A 180 -5.58 -10.95 -3.21
N ILE A 181 -6.62 -10.74 -2.41
CA ILE A 181 -6.69 -11.25 -1.02
C ILE A 181 -6.65 -12.78 -1.00
N GLU A 182 -7.40 -13.46 -1.85
CA GLU A 182 -7.37 -14.93 -1.95
C GLU A 182 -5.97 -15.43 -2.35
N THR A 183 -5.34 -14.80 -3.34
CA THR A 183 -3.99 -15.13 -3.79
C THR A 183 -2.96 -14.93 -2.66
N MET A 184 -3.05 -13.81 -1.95
CA MET A 184 -2.18 -13.52 -0.80
C MET A 184 -2.39 -14.51 0.34
N ALA A 185 -3.63 -14.91 0.63
CA ALA A 185 -3.94 -15.90 1.65
C ALA A 185 -3.31 -17.26 1.32
N ASN A 186 -3.41 -17.70 0.07
CA ASN A 186 -2.76 -18.92 -0.39
C ASN A 186 -1.23 -18.80 -0.30
N TYR A 187 -0.63 -17.72 -0.75
CA TYR A 187 0.81 -17.48 -0.68
C TYR A 187 1.32 -17.45 0.76
N SER A 188 0.65 -16.75 1.67
CA SER A 188 1.10 -16.57 3.05
C SER A 188 0.84 -17.79 3.93
N SER A 189 -0.11 -18.66 3.58
CA SER A 189 -0.40 -19.89 4.35
C SER A 189 0.80 -20.83 4.48
N PHE A 190 1.70 -20.80 3.49
CA PHE A 190 2.92 -21.61 3.48
C PHE A 190 4.07 -21.02 4.32
N GLY A 191 4.08 -19.70 4.56
CA GLY A 191 5.23 -19.04 5.17
C GLY A 191 4.97 -18.29 6.46
N MET A 192 3.77 -17.78 6.69
CA MET A 192 3.50 -16.86 7.81
C MET A 192 2.53 -17.41 8.85
N GLY A 193 1.71 -18.40 8.49
CA GLY A 193 0.64 -18.88 9.36
C GLY A 193 -0.41 -17.80 9.68
N GLY A 194 -1.24 -18.06 10.69
CA GLY A 194 -2.30 -17.15 11.12
C GLY A 194 -1.84 -16.12 12.15
N VAL A 195 -2.65 -15.09 12.34
CA VAL A 195 -2.47 -14.09 13.40
C VAL A 195 -3.01 -14.65 14.72
N SER A 196 -2.36 -14.28 15.82
CA SER A 196 -2.79 -14.67 17.16
C SER A 196 -4.27 -14.32 17.40
N HIS A 197 -5.09 -15.30 17.70
CA HIS A 197 -6.52 -15.10 17.94
C HIS A 197 -6.81 -14.07 19.05
N PRO A 198 -6.08 -14.04 20.19
CA PRO A 198 -6.29 -13.00 21.21
C PRO A 198 -5.96 -11.57 20.75
N SER A 199 -5.24 -11.42 19.63
CA SER A 199 -4.90 -10.11 19.05
C SER A 199 -5.93 -9.63 18.01
N GLN A 200 -6.81 -10.50 17.56
CA GLN A 200 -7.87 -10.17 16.60
C GLN A 200 -9.12 -9.62 17.31
#